data_19a5dcdf9fee9eef636b6ba1443d181e
#
_entry.id   19a5dcdf9fee9eef636b6ba1443d181e
#
_cell.length_a   1.000
_cell.length_b   1.000
_cell.length_c   1.000
_cell.angle_alpha   90.00
_cell.angle_beta   90.00
_cell.angle_gamma   90.00
#
_symmetry.space_group_name_H-M   'P 1'
#
loop_
_entity.id
_entity.type
_entity.pdbx_description
1 polymer ?
#
loop_
_entity_poly.entity_id
_entity_poly.type
_entity_poly.pdbx_seq_one_letter_code
_entity_poly.pdbx_strand_id
1 'polypeptide(L)' 'MYIIIPIHGHYEIRDGPTFIQSADTYREAWHELASLTNSPT' A
#
# COMPACT_ATOMS: atom_id res chain seq x y z
N MET A 1 9.80 -3.13 -4.93
CA MET A 1 9.23 -3.81 -3.76
C MET A 1 8.22 -2.89 -3.09
N TYR A 2 7.02 -3.41 -2.84
CA TYR A 2 5.97 -2.63 -2.19
C TYR A 2 6.18 -2.62 -0.68
N ILE A 3 5.98 -1.48 -0.06
CA ILE A 3 6.05 -1.36 1.38
C ILE A 3 4.86 -0.54 1.86
N ILE A 4 4.49 -0.73 3.13
CA ILE A 4 3.43 0.03 3.77
C ILE A 4 4.09 0.94 4.80
N ILE A 5 3.83 2.24 4.72
CA ILE A 5 4.40 3.23 5.61
C ILE A 5 3.30 3.89 6.41
N PRO A 6 3.36 3.85 7.75
CA PRO A 6 2.38 4.57 8.56
C PRO A 6 2.66 6.08 8.51
N ILE A 7 1.62 6.82 8.21
CA ILE A 7 1.67 8.28 8.18
C ILE A 7 0.60 8.76 9.15
N HIS A 8 0.75 9.99 9.65
CA HIS A 8 -0.27 10.52 10.55
C HIS A 8 -1.66 10.41 9.93
N GLY A 9 -2.51 9.60 10.56
CA GLY A 9 -3.91 9.48 10.15
C GLY A 9 -4.19 8.49 9.03
N HIS A 10 -3.16 7.87 8.44
CA HIS A 10 -3.41 6.93 7.36
C HIS A 10 -2.13 6.13 7.07
N TYR A 11 -2.17 5.33 6.00
CA TYR A 11 -1.03 4.53 5.57
C TYR A 11 -0.78 4.79 4.10
N GLU A 12 0.47 4.69 3.69
CA GLU A 12 0.85 4.82 2.28
C GLU A 12 1.45 3.51 1.79
N ILE A 13 1.11 3.15 0.56
CA ILE A 13 1.75 2.04 -0.12
C ILE A 13 2.71 2.63 -1.13
N ARG A 14 3.96 2.21 -1.06
CA ARG A 14 5.00 2.73 -1.94
C ARG A 14 5.77 1.59 -2.57
N ASP A 15 6.33 1.87 -3.74
CA ASP A 15 7.22 0.94 -4.42
C ASP A 15 8.56 1.66 -4.53
N GLY A 16 9.45 1.40 -3.56
CA GLY A 16 10.67 2.18 -3.46
C GLY A 16 10.32 3.64 -3.20
N PRO A 17 10.84 4.57 -3.99
CA PRO A 17 10.53 5.98 -3.81
C PRO A 17 9.19 6.41 -4.42
N THR A 18 8.52 5.50 -5.14
CA THR A 18 7.32 5.86 -5.87
C THR A 18 6.09 5.67 -5.01
N PHE A 19 5.29 6.72 -4.88
CA PHE A 19 4.00 6.63 -4.21
C PHE A 19 3.02 5.86 -5.10
N ILE A 20 2.33 4.87 -4.51
CA ILE A 20 1.34 4.07 -5.25
C ILE A 20 -0.07 4.50 -4.86
N GLN A 21 -0.40 4.40 -3.56
CA GLN A 21 -1.71 4.85 -3.10
C GLN A 21 -1.74 4.91 -1.59
N SER A 22 -2.82 5.47 -1.04
CA SER A 22 -2.99 5.57 0.40
C SER A 22 -4.18 4.75 0.85
N ALA A 23 -4.22 4.45 2.15
CA ALA A 23 -5.31 3.70 2.76
C ALA A 23 -5.56 4.25 4.15
N ASP A 24 -6.81 4.16 4.61
CA ASP A 24 -7.19 4.69 5.92
C ASP A 24 -6.75 3.82 7.06
N THR A 25 -6.67 2.51 6.85
CA THR A 25 -6.31 1.57 7.89
C THR A 25 -5.22 0.62 7.39
N TYR A 26 -4.53 -0.01 8.35
CA TYR A 26 -3.51 -0.98 8.02
C TYR A 26 -4.10 -2.16 7.26
N ARG A 27 -5.29 -2.59 7.65
CA ARG A 27 -5.96 -3.69 6.99
C ARG A 27 -6.24 -3.36 5.53
N GLU A 28 -6.75 -2.16 5.28
CA GLU A 28 -6.98 -1.70 3.92
C GLU A 28 -5.70 -1.67 3.11
N ALA A 29 -4.63 -1.17 3.74
CA ALA A 29 -3.34 -1.11 3.07
C ALA A 29 -2.88 -2.50 2.64
N TRP A 30 -3.07 -3.50 3.49
CA TRP A 30 -2.71 -4.87 3.15
C TRP A 30 -3.56 -5.42 2.03
N HIS A 31 -4.86 -5.10 2.01
CA HIS A 31 -5.73 -5.51 0.93
C HIS A 31 -5.28 -4.93 -0.40
N GLU A 32 -4.93 -3.66 -0.39
CA GLU A 32 -4.46 -3.00 -1.60
C GLU A 32 -3.14 -3.59 -2.07
N LEU A 33 -2.24 -3.83 -1.12
CA LEU A 33 -0.95 -4.42 -1.44
C LEU A 33 -1.12 -5.79 -2.07
N ALA A 34 -1.98 -6.62 -1.48
CA ALA A 34 -2.23 -7.96 -2.00
C ALA A 34 -2.80 -7.90 -3.42
N SER A 35 -3.68 -6.94 -3.66
CA SER A 35 -4.26 -6.76 -4.99
C SER A 35 -3.18 -6.40 -6.02
N LEU A 36 -2.25 -5.56 -5.61
CA LEU A 36 -1.17 -5.15 -6.50
C LEU A 36 -0.21 -6.30 -6.81
N THR A 37 0.11 -7.10 -5.78
CA THR A 37 1.09 -8.18 -5.95
C THR A 37 0.47 -9.43 -6.57
N ASN A 38 -0.83 -9.61 -6.43
CA ASN A 38 -1.53 -10.77 -6.98
C ASN A 38 -2.29 -10.46 -8.25
N SER A 39 -1.94 -9.36 -8.89
CA SER A 39 -2.64 -8.95 -10.09
C SER A 39 -2.50 -10.03 -11.17
N PRO A 40 -3.60 -10.57 -11.66
CA PRO A 40 -3.52 -11.52 -12.75
C PRO A 40 -3.10 -10.79 -14.03
N THR A 41 -2.28 -11.42 -14.77
CA THR A 41 -1.81 -10.85 -16.03
C THR A 41 -2.46 -11.50 -17.23
#